data_01a735ccfa85ed28a2d715218a64ebf5
#
_entry.id   01a735ccfa85ed28a2d715218a64ebf5
#
_cell.length_a   1.000
_cell.length_b   1.000
_cell.length_c   1.000
_cell.angle_alpha   90.00
_cell.angle_beta   90.00
_cell.angle_gamma   90.00
#
_symmetry.space_group_name_H-M   'P 1'
#
loop_
_entity.id
_entity.type
_entity.pdbx_description
1 polymer ?
#
loop_
_entity_poly.entity_id
_entity_poly.type
_entity_poly.pdbx_seq_one_letter_code
_entity_poly.pdbx_strand_id
1 'polypeptide(L)'
;DRTGAFPVREFEQIAAAGLLAVPLLPEYGGLGLGIDASLTHEMLLMLKKIGWGNLAVGRIFEGHVNALQLVQTFGMPAQIDRYARDARDEHKIFGVWNAEANDGVKVIPLDNGGYQLQGSKTFCSGCGYVDRPFVNGTLPGGAWQMWIVPMEQVNTVSDPEWWQPPGMRA
;
A
#
# COMPACT_ATOMS: atom_id res chain seq x y z
N ASP A 1 17.45 -8.71 5.14
CA ASP A 1 17.02 -9.92 4.40
C ASP A 1 17.33 -11.25 5.12
N ARG A 2 18.43 -11.37 5.86
CA ARG A 2 18.78 -12.62 6.58
C ARG A 2 17.74 -13.00 7.64
N THR A 3 17.10 -12.03 8.26
CA THR A 3 16.11 -12.24 9.34
C THR A 3 14.68 -12.29 8.83
N GLY A 4 14.39 -11.81 7.63
CA GLY A 4 13.04 -11.57 7.13
C GLY A 4 12.29 -10.48 7.88
N ALA A 5 12.98 -9.67 8.69
CA ALA A 5 12.37 -8.58 9.41
C ALA A 5 12.03 -7.42 8.44
N PHE A 6 10.94 -6.71 8.74
CA PHE A 6 10.59 -5.50 7.99
C PHE A 6 11.70 -4.45 8.12
N PRO A 7 12.07 -3.77 7.03
CA PRO A 7 13.17 -2.79 7.00
C PRO A 7 12.74 -1.44 7.60
N VAL A 8 12.49 -1.40 8.91
CA VAL A 8 11.97 -0.23 9.64
C VAL A 8 12.86 0.99 9.41
N ARG A 9 14.17 0.83 9.60
CA ARG A 9 15.14 1.93 9.49
C ARG A 9 15.16 2.56 8.10
N GLU A 10 15.04 1.76 7.06
CA GLU A 10 15.01 2.24 5.68
C GLU A 10 13.73 3.04 5.42
N PHE A 11 12.59 2.59 5.93
CA PHE A 11 11.34 3.34 5.81
C PHE A 11 11.33 4.62 6.65
N GLU A 12 11.93 4.66 7.82
CA GLU A 12 12.15 5.89 8.58
C GLU A 12 12.99 6.91 7.78
N GLN A 13 14.04 6.45 7.09
CA GLN A 13 14.86 7.30 6.22
C GLN A 13 14.08 7.78 4.98
N ILE A 14 13.29 6.93 4.34
CA ILE A 14 12.39 7.28 3.24
C ILE A 14 11.41 8.37 3.68
N ALA A 15 10.78 8.20 4.85
CA ALA A 15 9.86 9.17 5.41
C ALA A 15 10.56 10.50 5.73
N ALA A 16 11.69 10.46 6.42
CA ALA A 16 12.49 11.65 6.77
C ALA A 16 12.98 12.43 5.52
N ALA A 17 13.22 11.74 4.41
CA ALA A 17 13.56 12.34 3.13
C ALA A 17 12.33 12.87 2.34
N GLY A 18 11.11 12.73 2.85
CA GLY A 18 9.87 13.15 2.19
C GLY A 18 9.46 12.26 1.01
N LEU A 19 10.08 11.09 0.85
CA LEU A 19 9.86 10.24 -0.33
C LEU A 19 8.48 9.59 -0.34
N LEU A 20 7.81 9.45 0.80
CA LEU A 20 6.45 8.92 0.86
C LEU A 20 5.42 9.86 0.20
N ALA A 21 5.70 11.17 0.15
CA ALA A 21 4.82 12.15 -0.50
C ALA A 21 5.10 12.32 -2.01
N VAL A 22 6.22 11.85 -2.50
CA VAL A 22 6.67 12.08 -3.89
C VAL A 22 5.64 11.66 -4.96
N PRO A 23 4.84 10.57 -4.78
CA PRO A 23 3.81 10.20 -5.75
C PRO A 23 2.60 11.13 -5.79
N LEU A 24 2.41 11.97 -4.77
CA LEU A 24 1.29 12.91 -4.72
C LEU A 24 1.48 14.03 -5.77
N LEU A 25 0.37 14.54 -6.32
CA LEU A 25 0.39 15.72 -7.15
C LEU A 25 0.87 16.96 -6.36
N PRO A 26 1.42 17.99 -7.03
CA PRO A 26 1.94 19.17 -6.36
C PRO A 26 0.94 19.89 -5.45
N GLU A 27 -0.34 19.94 -5.81
CA GLU A 27 -1.40 20.51 -4.98
C GLU A 27 -1.61 19.77 -3.65
N TYR A 28 -1.18 18.51 -3.55
CA TYR A 28 -1.20 17.70 -2.34
C TYR A 28 0.16 17.61 -1.65
N GLY A 29 1.14 18.39 -2.12
CA GLY A 29 2.48 18.49 -1.53
C GLY A 29 3.49 17.44 -2.00
N GLY A 30 3.25 16.80 -3.13
CA GLY A 30 4.17 15.86 -3.78
C GLY A 30 4.87 16.43 -5.00
N LEU A 31 5.41 15.56 -5.82
CA LEU A 31 6.08 15.88 -7.08
C LEU A 31 5.36 15.32 -8.32
N GLY A 32 4.23 14.62 -8.14
CA GLY A 32 3.49 13.99 -9.23
C GLY A 32 4.17 12.76 -9.84
N LEU A 33 5.20 12.21 -9.18
CA LEU A 33 5.92 11.07 -9.72
C LEU A 33 5.03 9.83 -9.78
N GLY A 34 4.79 9.34 -11.01
CA GLY A 34 3.91 8.20 -11.29
C GLY A 34 2.49 8.58 -11.67
N ILE A 35 2.07 9.84 -11.50
CA ILE A 35 0.80 10.36 -12.01
C ILE A 35 1.03 11.17 -13.28
N ASP A 36 2.01 12.08 -13.26
CA ASP A 36 2.42 12.82 -14.45
C ASP A 36 3.22 11.90 -15.38
N ALA A 37 2.68 11.64 -16.56
CA ALA A 37 3.32 10.78 -17.57
C ALA A 37 4.69 11.31 -18.01
N SER A 38 4.92 12.63 -17.97
CA SER A 38 6.21 13.24 -18.32
C SER A 38 7.31 12.89 -17.32
N LEU A 39 6.96 12.49 -16.09
CA LEU A 39 7.88 12.14 -15.00
C LEU A 39 8.06 10.62 -14.82
N THR A 40 7.58 9.80 -15.78
CA THR A 40 7.67 8.33 -15.70
C THR A 40 9.11 7.85 -15.59
N HIS A 41 10.03 8.49 -16.32
CA HIS A 41 11.44 8.12 -16.28
C HIS A 41 12.07 8.35 -14.90
N GLU A 42 11.79 9.47 -14.29
CA GLU A 42 12.25 9.85 -12.94
C GLU A 42 11.71 8.86 -11.89
N MET A 43 10.43 8.48 -11.99
CA MET A 43 9.84 7.47 -11.14
C MET A 43 10.57 6.13 -11.28
N LEU A 44 10.80 5.66 -12.49
CA LEU A 44 11.50 4.40 -12.73
C LEU A 44 12.96 4.44 -12.21
N LEU A 45 13.66 5.56 -12.38
CA LEU A 45 15.00 5.74 -11.82
C LEU A 45 15.00 5.71 -10.29
N MET A 46 14.01 6.32 -9.65
CA MET A 46 13.86 6.30 -8.20
C MET A 46 13.62 4.87 -7.69
N LEU A 47 12.64 4.17 -8.26
CA LEU A 47 12.34 2.78 -7.90
C LEU A 47 13.56 1.86 -8.11
N LYS A 48 14.28 2.04 -9.23
CA LYS A 48 15.52 1.30 -9.50
C LYS A 48 16.59 1.53 -8.44
N LYS A 49 16.81 2.79 -8.01
CA LYS A 49 17.79 3.13 -6.98
C LYS A 49 17.42 2.54 -5.62
N ILE A 50 16.14 2.65 -5.21
CA ILE A 50 15.65 2.08 -3.95
C ILE A 50 15.80 0.55 -3.98
N GLY A 51 15.33 -0.10 -5.05
CA GLY A 51 15.43 -1.56 -5.20
C GLY A 51 16.87 -2.08 -5.29
N TRP A 52 17.80 -1.27 -5.85
CA TRP A 52 19.24 -1.59 -5.85
C TRP A 52 19.82 -1.61 -4.42
N GLY A 53 19.40 -0.67 -3.56
CA GLY A 53 19.82 -0.65 -2.16
C GLY A 53 19.27 -1.80 -1.35
N ASN A 54 17.95 -2.07 -1.51
CA ASN A 54 17.24 -3.16 -0.85
C ASN A 54 16.00 -3.53 -1.65
N LEU A 55 15.94 -4.76 -2.17
CA LEU A 55 14.86 -5.21 -3.04
C LEU A 55 13.51 -5.28 -2.30
N ALA A 56 13.50 -5.69 -1.01
CA ALA A 56 12.29 -5.73 -0.21
C ALA A 56 11.72 -4.30 0.01
N VAL A 57 12.59 -3.33 0.31
CA VAL A 57 12.21 -1.92 0.39
C VAL A 57 11.64 -1.43 -0.93
N GLY A 58 12.32 -1.74 -2.04
CA GLY A 58 11.86 -1.36 -3.38
C GLY A 58 10.47 -1.92 -3.71
N ARG A 59 10.20 -3.18 -3.34
CA ARG A 59 8.91 -3.83 -3.56
C ARG A 59 7.78 -3.20 -2.73
N ILE A 60 8.04 -2.90 -1.45
CA ILE A 60 7.04 -2.28 -0.58
C ILE A 60 6.79 -0.83 -1.02
N PHE A 61 7.86 -0.09 -1.35
CA PHE A 61 7.74 1.28 -1.82
C PHE A 61 7.01 1.37 -3.18
N GLU A 62 7.21 0.43 -4.08
CA GLU A 62 6.44 0.34 -5.34
C GLU A 62 4.94 0.14 -5.05
N GLY A 63 4.60 -0.70 -4.09
CA GLY A 63 3.21 -0.87 -3.63
C GLY A 63 2.62 0.43 -3.05
N HIS A 64 3.42 1.22 -2.34
CA HIS A 64 3.01 2.53 -1.82
C HIS A 64 2.73 3.53 -2.96
N VAL A 65 3.60 3.59 -3.96
CA VAL A 65 3.42 4.43 -5.15
C VAL A 65 2.12 4.05 -5.88
N ASN A 66 1.92 2.76 -6.17
CA ASN A 66 0.73 2.28 -6.87
C ASN A 66 -0.56 2.59 -6.10
N ALA A 67 -0.54 2.45 -4.78
CA ALA A 67 -1.70 2.76 -3.96
C ALA A 67 -2.06 4.25 -4.01
N LEU A 68 -1.08 5.15 -3.93
CA LEU A 68 -1.32 6.59 -4.04
C LEU A 68 -1.75 7.02 -5.45
N GLN A 69 -1.30 6.34 -6.50
CA GLN A 69 -1.81 6.53 -7.85
C GLN A 69 -3.30 6.18 -7.94
N LEU A 70 -3.70 5.04 -7.36
CA LEU A 70 -5.10 4.62 -7.32
C LEU A 70 -5.97 5.62 -6.54
N VAL A 71 -5.49 6.12 -5.39
CA VAL A 71 -6.17 7.16 -4.61
C VAL A 71 -6.43 8.39 -5.45
N GLN A 72 -5.42 8.91 -6.12
CA GLN A 72 -5.51 10.17 -6.88
C GLN A 72 -6.30 10.01 -8.19
N THR A 73 -6.34 8.80 -8.76
CA THR A 73 -7.06 8.52 -10.00
C THR A 73 -8.56 8.29 -9.78
N PHE A 74 -8.92 7.61 -8.69
CA PHE A 74 -10.28 7.12 -8.48
C PHE A 74 -10.95 7.66 -7.20
N GLY A 75 -10.20 8.31 -6.31
CA GLY A 75 -10.70 8.84 -5.06
C GLY A 75 -11.56 10.09 -5.25
N MET A 76 -12.52 10.29 -4.36
CA MET A 76 -13.20 11.57 -4.22
C MET A 76 -12.24 12.61 -3.61
N PRO A 77 -12.43 13.94 -3.86
CA PRO A 77 -11.54 14.96 -3.33
C PRO A 77 -11.23 14.85 -1.84
N ALA A 78 -12.23 14.60 -1.01
CA ALA A 78 -12.06 14.41 0.44
C ALA A 78 -11.24 13.17 0.81
N GLN A 79 -11.30 12.13 -0.01
CA GLN A 79 -10.46 10.93 0.17
C GLN A 79 -9.01 11.20 -0.23
N ILE A 80 -8.81 11.91 -1.34
CA ILE A 80 -7.47 12.30 -1.80
C ILE A 80 -6.80 13.16 -0.74
N ASP A 81 -7.49 14.21 -0.24
CA ASP A 81 -6.98 15.08 0.84
C ASP A 81 -6.60 14.30 2.10
N ARG A 82 -7.44 13.38 2.53
CA ARG A 82 -7.19 12.56 3.71
C ARG A 82 -5.95 11.71 3.55
N TYR A 83 -5.88 10.94 2.46
CA TYR A 83 -4.79 9.99 2.23
C TYR A 83 -3.48 10.66 1.83
N ALA A 84 -3.55 11.84 1.23
CA ALA A 84 -2.36 12.68 1.02
C ALA A 84 -1.74 13.10 2.36
N ARG A 85 -2.56 13.54 3.34
CA ARG A 85 -2.08 13.84 4.71
C ARG A 85 -1.52 12.60 5.41
N ASP A 86 -2.22 11.46 5.31
CA ASP A 86 -1.73 10.20 5.87
C ASP A 86 -0.30 9.89 5.35
N ALA A 87 -0.05 10.03 4.05
CA ALA A 87 1.27 9.76 3.47
C ALA A 87 2.33 10.83 3.81
N ARG A 88 1.95 12.10 3.66
CA ARG A 88 2.89 13.23 3.78
C ARG A 88 3.21 13.59 5.23
N ASP A 89 2.18 13.72 6.07
CA ASP A 89 2.29 14.30 7.42
C ASP A 89 2.38 13.23 8.50
N GLU A 90 1.68 12.10 8.33
CA GLU A 90 1.64 11.00 9.27
C GLU A 90 2.57 9.84 8.89
N HIS A 91 3.26 9.97 7.75
CA HIS A 91 4.19 8.98 7.22
C HIS A 91 3.62 7.55 7.09
N LYS A 92 2.31 7.45 6.86
CA LYS A 92 1.64 6.16 6.66
C LYS A 92 2.13 5.48 5.39
N ILE A 93 2.39 4.19 5.49
CA ILE A 93 2.78 3.36 4.36
C ILE A 93 1.53 2.77 3.73
N PHE A 94 1.40 2.92 2.42
CA PHE A 94 0.32 2.34 1.61
C PHE A 94 0.79 1.05 0.94
N GLY A 95 -0.16 0.24 0.49
CA GLY A 95 0.14 -0.98 -0.24
C GLY A 95 -1.03 -1.44 -1.11
N VAL A 96 -0.77 -2.40 -1.99
CA VAL A 96 -1.80 -3.03 -2.83
C VAL A 96 -1.75 -4.53 -2.63
N TRP A 97 -2.78 -5.09 -1.95
CA TRP A 97 -2.89 -6.50 -1.61
C TRP A 97 -4.07 -7.14 -2.36
N ASN A 98 -3.84 -7.44 -3.63
CA ASN A 98 -4.89 -7.96 -4.51
C ASN A 98 -4.89 -9.47 -4.67
N ALA A 99 -3.76 -10.14 -4.41
CA ALA A 99 -3.67 -11.58 -4.57
C ALA A 99 -4.49 -12.31 -3.50
N GLU A 100 -5.23 -13.32 -3.94
CA GLU A 100 -6.14 -14.08 -3.09
C GLU A 100 -5.64 -15.51 -2.86
N ALA A 101 -5.87 -16.01 -1.64
CA ALA A 101 -5.92 -17.43 -1.38
C ALA A 101 -7.27 -18.00 -1.84
N ASN A 102 -7.48 -19.30 -1.68
CA ASN A 102 -8.67 -20.00 -2.18
C ASN A 102 -10.01 -19.42 -1.69
N ASP A 103 -10.02 -18.78 -0.51
CA ASP A 103 -11.22 -18.23 0.13
C ASP A 103 -11.49 -16.76 -0.22
N GLY A 104 -10.49 -16.03 -0.71
CA GLY A 104 -10.59 -14.61 -1.06
C GLY A 104 -11.14 -13.74 0.09
N VAL A 105 -11.38 -12.46 -0.20
CA VAL A 105 -12.05 -11.55 0.76
C VAL A 105 -13.49 -11.30 0.32
N LYS A 106 -14.43 -11.60 1.22
CA LYS A 106 -15.86 -11.31 1.07
C LYS A 106 -16.19 -9.99 1.75
N VAL A 107 -17.06 -9.22 1.14
CA VAL A 107 -17.59 -7.96 1.67
C VAL A 107 -18.99 -8.25 2.21
N ILE A 108 -19.17 -8.09 3.51
CA ILE A 108 -20.43 -8.38 4.20
C ILE A 108 -21.06 -7.04 4.60
N PRO A 109 -22.22 -6.68 4.06
CA PRO A 109 -22.96 -5.50 4.51
C PRO A 109 -23.40 -5.65 5.97
N LEU A 110 -23.34 -4.55 6.73
CA LEU A 110 -23.83 -4.48 8.11
C LEU A 110 -25.10 -3.67 8.20
N ASP A 111 -25.93 -3.94 9.21
CA ASP A 111 -27.23 -3.27 9.43
C ASP A 111 -27.08 -1.75 9.63
N ASN A 112 -25.92 -1.28 10.07
CA ASN A 112 -25.61 0.14 10.27
C ASN A 112 -25.18 0.87 8.98
N GLY A 113 -25.27 0.23 7.81
CA GLY A 113 -24.84 0.75 6.51
C GLY A 113 -23.33 0.65 6.26
N GLY A 114 -22.56 0.07 7.19
CA GLY A 114 -21.15 -0.22 7.01
C GLY A 114 -20.91 -1.57 6.32
N TYR A 115 -19.62 -1.96 6.27
CA TYR A 115 -19.18 -3.21 5.69
C TYR A 115 -18.16 -3.90 6.59
N GLN A 116 -18.18 -5.22 6.58
CA GLN A 116 -17.14 -6.06 7.17
C GLN A 116 -16.40 -6.78 6.05
N LEU A 117 -15.08 -6.80 6.13
CA LEU A 117 -14.23 -7.61 5.25
C LEU A 117 -13.87 -8.91 5.99
N GLN A 118 -14.09 -10.05 5.35
CA GLN A 118 -13.79 -11.37 5.91
C GLN A 118 -13.12 -12.24 4.86
N GLY A 119 -11.98 -12.84 5.20
CA GLY A 119 -11.20 -13.70 4.32
C GLY A 119 -9.71 -13.44 4.45
N SER A 120 -8.93 -13.91 3.49
CA SER A 120 -7.48 -13.78 3.50
C SER A 120 -6.91 -13.28 2.18
N LYS A 121 -5.73 -12.70 2.25
CA LYS A 121 -4.91 -12.27 1.12
C LYS A 121 -3.54 -12.92 1.20
N THR A 122 -2.94 -13.15 0.04
CA THR A 122 -1.56 -13.61 -0.10
C THR A 122 -0.70 -12.52 -0.74
N PHE A 123 0.62 -12.67 -0.66
CA PHE A 123 1.59 -11.70 -1.20
C PHE A 123 1.39 -10.28 -0.66
N CYS A 124 1.00 -10.17 0.62
CA CYS A 124 0.80 -8.92 1.33
C CYS A 124 2.15 -8.31 1.73
N SER A 125 2.91 -7.78 0.77
CA SER A 125 4.22 -7.18 1.04
C SER A 125 4.12 -6.13 2.13
N GLY A 126 4.97 -6.24 3.16
CA GLY A 126 4.99 -5.35 4.31
C GLY A 126 3.83 -5.54 5.29
N CYS A 127 3.18 -6.72 5.31
CA CYS A 127 2.10 -6.98 6.29
C CYS A 127 2.61 -6.82 7.72
N GLY A 128 1.78 -6.19 8.58
CA GLY A 128 2.16 -5.77 9.94
C GLY A 128 2.76 -4.36 10.02
N TYR A 129 3.14 -3.74 8.89
CA TYR A 129 3.75 -2.41 8.84
C TYR A 129 3.12 -1.47 7.81
N VAL A 130 2.41 -2.00 6.81
CA VAL A 130 1.60 -1.19 5.88
C VAL A 130 0.34 -0.74 6.61
N ASP A 131 0.10 0.57 6.65
CA ASP A 131 -1.00 1.19 7.38
C ASP A 131 -2.30 1.28 6.57
N ARG A 132 -2.17 1.42 5.26
CA ARG A 132 -3.27 1.71 4.31
C ARG A 132 -3.20 0.78 3.09
N PRO A 133 -3.39 -0.54 3.25
CA PRO A 133 -3.47 -1.41 2.09
C PRO A 133 -4.77 -1.22 1.31
N PHE A 134 -4.67 -1.24 -0.02
CA PHE A 134 -5.80 -1.55 -0.88
C PHE A 134 -6.05 -3.06 -0.85
N VAL A 135 -7.26 -3.44 -0.48
CA VAL A 135 -7.72 -4.83 -0.43
C VAL A 135 -8.94 -4.95 -1.32
N ASN A 136 -8.91 -5.85 -2.30
CA ASN A 136 -10.10 -6.16 -3.07
C ASN A 136 -10.96 -7.19 -2.34
N GLY A 137 -12.27 -7.07 -2.54
CA GLY A 137 -13.25 -8.01 -2.01
C GLY A 137 -14.45 -8.14 -2.94
N THR A 138 -15.19 -9.22 -2.78
CA THR A 138 -16.40 -9.51 -3.57
C THR A 138 -17.64 -9.14 -2.77
N LEU A 139 -18.46 -8.26 -3.34
CA LEU A 139 -19.76 -7.85 -2.79
C LEU A 139 -20.81 -8.97 -2.96
N PRO A 140 -21.89 -8.97 -2.16
CA PRO A 140 -23.06 -9.76 -2.46
C PRO A 140 -23.55 -9.47 -3.89
N GLY A 141 -23.74 -10.52 -4.69
CA GLY A 141 -24.06 -10.38 -6.11
C GLY A 141 -22.87 -10.46 -7.05
N GLY A 142 -21.65 -10.64 -6.54
CA GLY A 142 -20.44 -10.96 -7.31
C GLY A 142 -19.65 -9.77 -7.84
N ALA A 143 -20.07 -8.53 -7.58
CA ALA A 143 -19.31 -7.35 -7.97
C ALA A 143 -18.00 -7.26 -7.17
N TRP A 144 -16.93 -6.87 -7.83
CA TRP A 144 -15.60 -6.71 -7.25
C TRP A 144 -15.34 -5.24 -6.93
N GLN A 145 -14.78 -4.97 -5.75
CA GLN A 145 -14.47 -3.62 -5.29
C GLN A 145 -13.15 -3.59 -4.51
N MET A 146 -12.43 -2.46 -4.61
CA MET A 146 -11.23 -2.20 -3.79
C MET A 146 -11.58 -1.29 -2.61
N TRP A 147 -10.97 -1.60 -1.47
CA TRP A 147 -11.14 -0.92 -0.19
C TRP A 147 -9.79 -0.48 0.35
N ILE A 148 -9.66 0.76 0.79
CA ILE A 148 -8.51 1.17 1.61
C ILE A 148 -8.84 0.81 3.04
N VAL A 149 -8.03 -0.06 3.62
CA VAL A 149 -8.27 -0.59 4.97
C VAL A 149 -7.35 0.12 5.97
N PRO A 150 -7.90 0.90 6.93
CA PRO A 150 -7.12 1.46 8.02
C PRO A 150 -6.73 0.32 8.98
N MET A 151 -5.45 -0.08 8.98
CA MET A 151 -5.01 -1.28 9.72
C MET A 151 -5.14 -1.15 11.24
N GLU A 152 -5.17 0.07 11.78
CA GLU A 152 -5.46 0.34 13.19
C GLU A 152 -6.91 -0.01 13.61
N GLN A 153 -7.81 -0.25 12.65
CA GLN A 153 -9.23 -0.55 12.90
C GLN A 153 -9.57 -2.03 12.69
N VAL A 154 -8.60 -2.86 12.33
CA VAL A 154 -8.85 -4.25 11.98
C VAL A 154 -8.02 -5.22 12.81
N ASN A 155 -8.61 -6.38 13.10
CA ASN A 155 -7.91 -7.50 13.69
C ASN A 155 -7.42 -8.41 12.57
N THR A 156 -6.12 -8.47 12.38
CA THR A 156 -5.50 -9.36 11.38
C THR A 156 -4.48 -10.27 12.04
N VAL A 157 -4.29 -11.43 11.44
CA VAL A 157 -3.18 -12.35 11.74
C VAL A 157 -2.35 -12.45 10.49
N SER A 158 -1.06 -12.13 10.60
CA SER A 158 -0.10 -12.35 9.52
C SER A 158 0.64 -13.68 9.73
N ASP A 159 0.88 -14.40 8.64
CA ASP A 159 1.70 -15.60 8.63
C ASP A 159 2.94 -15.36 7.74
N PRO A 160 4.02 -14.79 8.31
CA PRO A 160 5.24 -14.54 7.56
C PRO A 160 6.03 -15.79 7.24
N GLU A 161 5.80 -16.90 7.94
CA GLU A 161 6.53 -18.15 7.71
C GLU A 161 6.17 -18.79 6.36
N TRP A 162 5.01 -18.50 5.86
CA TRP A 162 4.57 -18.94 4.54
C TRP A 162 5.44 -18.38 3.39
N TRP A 163 5.99 -17.17 3.56
CA TRP A 163 6.75 -16.47 2.51
C TRP A 163 8.26 -16.53 2.79
N GLN A 164 8.99 -17.37 2.03
CA GLN A 164 10.42 -17.64 2.26
C GLN A 164 11.36 -17.28 1.09
N PRO A 165 10.99 -16.52 0.03
CA PRO A 165 11.91 -16.26 -1.08
C PRO A 165 13.10 -15.39 -0.63
N PRO A 166 14.35 -15.78 -0.98
CA PRO A 166 15.52 -14.96 -0.69
C PRO A 166 15.42 -13.58 -1.33
N GLY A 167 15.84 -12.54 -0.61
CA GLY A 167 15.84 -11.16 -1.10
C GLY A 167 14.51 -10.41 -1.00
N MET A 168 13.41 -11.08 -0.58
CA MET A 168 12.06 -10.49 -0.53
C MET A 168 11.25 -10.99 0.67
N ARG A 169 11.90 -11.27 1.78
CA ARG A 169 11.25 -11.87 2.98
C ARG A 169 10.56 -10.86 3.89
N ALA A 170 10.68 -9.57 3.65
CA ALA A 170 10.08 -8.51 4.47
C ALA A 170 8.66 -8.17 4.04
#